data_689d027465ed39afb85462fe27e25ccc
#
_entry.id   689d027465ed39afb85462fe27e25ccc
#
_cell.length_a   1.000
_cell.length_b   1.000
_cell.length_c   1.000
_cell.angle_alpha   90.00
_cell.angle_beta   90.00
_cell.angle_gamma   90.00
#
_symmetry.space_group_name_H-M   'P 1'
#
loop_
_entity.id
_entity.type
_entity.pdbx_description
1 polymer ?
#
loop_
_entity_poly.entity_id
_entity_poly.type
_entity_poly.pdbx_seq_one_letter_code
_entity_poly.pdbx_strand_id
1 'polypeptide(L)'
;MLYNLVYNRDCMIHEIVCETGSGAPYEVTKKVMEDFFGEGCYDKAKAYTPINENKAKLAAYCVNDKNFHDSATLCNWMWPMTQSPSKERAYHGDLDLQADFMTAVTGDTYTQAGLQEAGERITQMLRA
;
A
#
# COMPACT_ATOMS: atom_id res chain seq x y z
N MET A 1 2.69 -3.73 -12.35
CA MET A 1 3.74 -3.40 -13.34
C MET A 1 4.44 -2.09 -13.00
N LEU A 2 3.74 -0.97 -12.88
CA LEU A 2 4.36 0.33 -12.57
C LEU A 2 5.19 0.31 -11.27
N TYR A 3 4.64 -0.26 -10.22
CA TYR A 3 5.31 -0.47 -8.93
C TYR A 3 6.62 -1.26 -9.09
N ASN A 4 6.61 -2.36 -9.83
CA ASN A 4 7.79 -3.22 -10.00
C ASN A 4 8.94 -2.56 -10.78
N LEU A 5 8.70 -1.43 -11.44
CA LEU A 5 9.75 -0.67 -12.13
C LEU A 5 10.57 0.21 -11.18
N VAL A 6 10.03 0.54 -10.04
CA VAL A 6 10.62 1.53 -9.12
C VAL A 6 11.02 0.96 -7.77
N TYR A 7 10.48 -0.19 -7.39
CA TYR A 7 10.82 -0.87 -6.14
C TYR A 7 11.95 -1.89 -6.37
N ASN A 8 13.03 -1.77 -5.64
CA ASN A 8 14.29 -2.48 -5.89
C ASN A 8 14.56 -3.69 -5.00
N ARG A 9 13.52 -4.22 -4.37
CA ARG A 9 13.60 -5.42 -3.52
C ARG A 9 13.32 -6.70 -4.30
N ASP A 10 13.36 -7.83 -3.59
CA ASP A 10 13.03 -9.16 -4.10
C ASP A 10 11.68 -9.18 -4.83
N CYS A 11 11.64 -9.86 -5.97
CA CYS A 11 10.45 -9.94 -6.82
C CYS A 11 9.24 -10.57 -6.12
N MET A 12 9.43 -11.39 -5.09
CA MET A 12 8.34 -11.93 -4.29
C MET A 12 7.65 -10.87 -3.42
N ILE A 13 8.35 -9.79 -3.09
CA ILE A 13 7.81 -8.68 -2.30
C ILE A 13 7.26 -7.57 -3.21
N HIS A 14 7.46 -7.67 -4.53
CA HIS A 14 6.95 -6.73 -5.51
C HIS A 14 5.43 -6.80 -5.72
N GLU A 15 4.73 -7.70 -5.05
CA GLU A 15 3.31 -7.86 -5.25
C GLU A 15 2.50 -6.85 -4.44
N ILE A 16 1.81 -5.96 -5.14
CA ILE A 16 0.68 -5.18 -4.59
C ILE A 16 -0.39 -6.11 -3.99
N VAL A 17 -0.41 -7.37 -4.42
CA VAL A 17 -1.29 -8.41 -3.88
C VAL A 17 -1.18 -8.54 -2.36
N CYS A 18 -0.02 -8.27 -1.78
CA CYS A 18 0.13 -8.22 -0.32
C CYS A 18 -0.76 -7.15 0.31
N GLU A 19 -1.03 -6.06 -0.42
CA GLU A 19 -1.95 -5.02 -0.01
C GLU A 19 -3.41 -5.42 -0.21
N THR A 20 -3.67 -6.38 -1.09
CA THR A 20 -5.01 -6.81 -1.50
C THR A 20 -5.35 -8.22 -1.02
N GLY A 21 -4.55 -8.79 -0.14
CA GLY A 21 -4.56 -10.20 0.27
C GLY A 21 -5.75 -10.67 1.10
N SER A 22 -6.88 -9.96 1.06
CA SER A 22 -8.09 -10.35 1.81
C SER A 22 -8.79 -11.60 1.29
N GLY A 23 -8.40 -12.13 0.12
CA GLY A 23 -9.13 -13.19 -0.57
C GLY A 23 -10.50 -12.76 -1.11
N ALA A 24 -10.79 -11.46 -1.12
CA ALA A 24 -12.04 -10.92 -1.64
C ALA A 24 -12.13 -11.10 -3.18
N PRO A 25 -13.35 -11.20 -3.73
CA PRO A 25 -13.54 -11.19 -5.18
C PRO A 25 -12.96 -9.93 -5.83
N TYR A 26 -12.50 -10.04 -7.08
CA TYR A 26 -11.89 -8.93 -7.81
C TYR A 26 -12.71 -7.62 -7.77
N GLU A 27 -14.03 -7.70 -7.97
CA GLU A 27 -14.87 -6.50 -8.01
C GLU A 27 -14.92 -5.78 -6.65
N VAL A 28 -14.84 -6.55 -5.55
CA VAL A 28 -14.77 -5.99 -4.18
C VAL A 28 -13.41 -5.33 -3.98
N THR A 29 -12.32 -6.02 -4.31
CA THR A 29 -10.96 -5.46 -4.24
C THR A 29 -10.84 -4.19 -5.06
N LYS A 30 -11.33 -4.22 -6.31
CA LYS A 30 -11.32 -3.05 -7.19
C LYS A 30 -12.03 -1.87 -6.53
N LYS A 31 -13.25 -2.10 -6.03
CA LYS A 31 -14.02 -1.04 -5.36
C LYS A 31 -13.27 -0.44 -4.18
N VAL A 32 -12.72 -1.26 -3.29
CA VAL A 32 -11.96 -0.79 -2.11
C VAL A 32 -10.76 0.05 -2.54
N MET A 33 -10.01 -0.40 -3.55
CA MET A 33 -8.85 0.33 -4.05
C MET A 33 -9.26 1.66 -4.70
N GLU A 34 -10.36 1.67 -5.46
CA GLU A 34 -10.88 2.90 -6.08
C GLU A 34 -11.43 3.89 -5.05
N ASP A 35 -12.00 3.41 -3.94
CA ASP A 35 -12.45 4.26 -2.83
C ASP A 35 -11.26 5.01 -2.16
N PHE A 36 -10.08 4.39 -2.10
CA PHE A 36 -8.87 5.02 -1.52
C PHE A 36 -8.08 5.86 -2.53
N PHE A 37 -7.92 5.39 -3.76
CA PHE A 37 -6.96 5.94 -4.72
C PHE A 37 -7.60 6.52 -5.99
N GLY A 38 -8.91 6.39 -6.13
CA GLY A 38 -9.67 6.91 -7.25
C GLY A 38 -9.89 5.90 -8.39
N GLU A 39 -10.87 6.22 -9.23
CA GLU A 39 -11.34 5.36 -10.31
C GLU A 39 -10.20 4.95 -11.26
N GLY A 40 -10.22 3.68 -11.68
CA GLY A 40 -9.25 3.11 -12.62
C GLY A 40 -7.85 2.93 -12.06
N CYS A 41 -7.65 3.02 -10.73
CA CYS A 41 -6.34 2.76 -10.11
C CYS A 41 -5.94 1.29 -10.12
N TYR A 42 -6.91 0.37 -10.18
CA TYR A 42 -6.71 -1.07 -10.02
C TYR A 42 -7.31 -1.87 -11.18
N ASP A 43 -6.50 -2.76 -11.78
CA ASP A 43 -6.91 -3.61 -12.90
C ASP A 43 -6.74 -5.09 -12.58
N LYS A 44 -7.45 -5.94 -13.35
CA LYS A 44 -7.21 -7.38 -13.36
C LYS A 44 -5.76 -7.68 -13.73
N ALA A 45 -5.21 -8.73 -13.11
CA ALA A 45 -3.95 -9.29 -13.54
C ALA A 45 -3.97 -9.56 -15.07
N LYS A 46 -2.92 -9.13 -15.77
CA LYS A 46 -2.77 -9.19 -17.23
C LYS A 46 -3.66 -8.25 -18.05
N ALA A 47 -4.44 -7.36 -17.45
CA ALA A 47 -5.10 -6.31 -18.19
C ALA A 47 -4.07 -5.24 -18.59
N TYR A 48 -4.04 -4.90 -19.88
CA TYR A 48 -3.22 -3.80 -20.40
C TYR A 48 -4.11 -2.58 -20.53
N THR A 49 -4.22 -1.83 -19.46
CA THR A 49 -4.93 -0.55 -19.49
C THR A 49 -3.94 0.60 -19.42
N PRO A 50 -4.28 1.77 -19.97
CA PRO A 50 -3.38 2.93 -19.94
C PRO A 50 -3.00 3.31 -18.51
N ILE A 51 -1.78 3.78 -18.34
CA ILE A 51 -1.33 4.40 -17.09
C ILE A 51 -2.11 5.71 -16.90
N ASN A 52 -2.62 5.92 -15.71
CA ASN A 52 -3.32 7.14 -15.31
C ASN A 52 -2.78 7.64 -13.97
N GLU A 53 -3.22 8.83 -13.57
CA GLU A 53 -2.78 9.47 -12.32
C GLU A 53 -3.09 8.62 -11.08
N ASN A 54 -4.26 7.99 -11.03
CA ASN A 54 -4.68 7.17 -9.88
C ASN A 54 -3.86 5.90 -9.75
N LYS A 55 -3.44 5.29 -10.86
CA LYS A 55 -2.47 4.18 -10.85
C LYS A 55 -1.11 4.63 -10.33
N ALA A 56 -0.68 5.83 -10.71
CA ALA A 56 0.57 6.39 -10.21
C ALA A 56 0.49 6.69 -8.70
N LYS A 57 -0.63 7.23 -8.21
CA LYS A 57 -0.88 7.44 -6.77
C LYS A 57 -0.82 6.13 -5.98
N LEU A 58 -1.53 5.10 -6.46
CA LEU A 58 -1.48 3.77 -5.83
C LEU A 58 -0.05 3.21 -5.81
N ALA A 59 0.68 3.28 -6.92
CA ALA A 59 2.05 2.78 -6.99
C ALA A 59 2.98 3.55 -6.05
N ALA A 60 2.87 4.88 -5.98
CA ALA A 60 3.66 5.71 -5.08
C ALA A 60 3.36 5.37 -3.61
N TYR A 61 2.08 5.26 -3.25
CA TYR A 61 1.67 4.84 -1.91
C TYR A 61 2.32 3.52 -1.52
N CYS A 62 2.20 2.48 -2.37
CA CYS A 62 2.76 1.17 -2.08
C CYS A 62 4.29 1.18 -1.96
N VAL A 63 5.00 1.95 -2.79
CA VAL A 63 6.47 2.07 -2.69
C VAL A 63 6.88 2.71 -1.37
N ASN A 64 6.25 3.80 -1.01
CA ASN A 64 6.56 4.53 0.22
C ASN A 64 6.25 3.68 1.46
N ASP A 65 5.08 3.03 1.46
CA ASP A 65 4.66 2.14 2.54
C ASP A 65 5.63 0.97 2.72
N LYS A 66 6.01 0.29 1.65
CA LYS A 66 6.99 -0.81 1.70
C LYS A 66 8.36 -0.36 2.20
N ASN A 67 8.85 0.78 1.74
CA ASN A 67 10.13 1.32 2.21
C ASN A 67 10.09 1.72 3.70
N PHE A 68 8.95 2.24 4.15
CA PHE A 68 8.73 2.48 5.57
C PHE A 68 8.69 1.16 6.36
N HIS A 69 7.94 0.15 5.91
CA HIS A 69 7.89 -1.17 6.55
C HIS A 69 9.27 -1.80 6.70
N ASP A 70 10.09 -1.76 5.64
CA ASP A 70 11.45 -2.28 5.68
C ASP A 70 12.31 -1.57 6.74
N SER A 71 12.15 -0.27 6.88
CA SER A 71 12.89 0.53 7.86
C SER A 71 12.38 0.34 9.30
N ALA A 72 11.08 0.16 9.46
CA ALA A 72 10.44 -0.10 10.74
C ALA A 72 10.46 -1.60 11.15
N THR A 73 11.07 -2.46 10.34
CA THR A 73 11.10 -3.92 10.53
C THR A 73 9.72 -4.59 10.58
N LEU A 74 8.73 -3.99 9.91
CA LEU A 74 7.39 -4.53 9.79
C LEU A 74 7.30 -5.54 8.64
N CYS A 75 6.51 -6.59 8.84
CA CYS A 75 6.32 -7.61 7.82
C CYS A 75 5.26 -7.17 6.82
N ASN A 76 5.62 -6.98 5.56
CA ASN A 76 4.70 -6.59 4.49
C ASN A 76 3.51 -7.55 4.28
N TRP A 77 3.64 -8.81 4.68
CA TRP A 77 2.57 -9.81 4.60
C TRP A 77 1.57 -9.72 5.75
N MET A 78 1.98 -9.16 6.87
CA MET A 78 1.18 -9.08 8.09
C MET A 78 0.42 -7.75 8.20
N TRP A 79 0.76 -6.76 7.36
CA TRP A 79 0.22 -5.40 7.44
C TRP A 79 -0.42 -4.95 6.12
N PRO A 80 -1.47 -5.64 5.64
CA PRO A 80 -2.24 -5.14 4.50
C PRO A 80 -3.15 -4.00 4.97
N MET A 81 -2.69 -2.76 4.81
CA MET A 81 -3.40 -1.58 5.29
C MET A 81 -4.66 -1.27 4.49
N THR A 82 -4.69 -1.63 3.22
CA THR A 82 -5.77 -1.24 2.31
C THR A 82 -6.99 -2.16 2.36
N GLN A 83 -6.81 -3.41 2.78
CA GLN A 83 -7.91 -4.39 2.82
C GLN A 83 -8.00 -5.16 4.13
N SER A 84 -9.23 -5.53 4.47
CA SER A 84 -9.56 -6.38 5.62
C SER A 84 -10.40 -7.58 5.15
N PRO A 85 -10.29 -8.75 5.77
CA PRO A 85 -11.20 -9.86 5.53
C PRO A 85 -12.62 -9.61 6.09
N SER A 86 -12.84 -8.53 6.84
CA SER A 86 -14.11 -8.23 7.49
C SER A 86 -15.16 -7.74 6.51
N LYS A 87 -16.25 -8.50 6.37
CA LYS A 87 -17.44 -8.10 5.60
C LYS A 87 -18.16 -6.90 6.23
N GLU A 88 -18.10 -6.76 7.56
CA GLU A 88 -18.73 -5.66 8.29
C GLU A 88 -18.07 -4.32 7.94
N ARG A 89 -16.79 -4.35 7.60
CA ARG A 89 -16.03 -3.18 7.11
C ARG A 89 -16.08 -3.05 5.58
N ALA A 90 -16.97 -3.76 4.91
CA ALA A 90 -17.02 -3.83 3.44
C ALA A 90 -15.64 -4.12 2.82
N TYR A 91 -14.84 -4.93 3.48
CA TYR A 91 -13.45 -5.28 3.13
C TYR A 91 -12.44 -4.12 3.14
N HIS A 92 -12.81 -2.94 3.60
CA HIS A 92 -11.86 -1.84 3.76
C HIS A 92 -10.90 -2.12 4.92
N GLY A 93 -9.63 -1.88 4.67
CA GLY A 93 -8.58 -1.86 5.67
C GLY A 93 -8.67 -0.61 6.55
N ASP A 94 -7.63 -0.40 7.31
CA ASP A 94 -7.47 0.76 8.18
C ASP A 94 -6.09 1.37 7.89
N LEU A 95 -6.08 2.47 7.16
CA LEU A 95 -4.82 3.12 6.76
C LEU A 95 -4.12 3.79 7.95
N ASP A 96 -4.85 4.10 9.02
CA ASP A 96 -4.28 4.74 10.21
C ASP A 96 -3.68 3.74 11.21
N LEU A 97 -4.02 2.45 11.10
CA LEU A 97 -3.58 1.41 12.04
C LEU A 97 -2.07 1.38 12.26
N GLN A 98 -1.29 1.61 11.21
CA GLN A 98 0.16 1.63 11.27
C GLN A 98 0.68 2.83 12.07
N ALA A 99 0.08 4.00 11.90
CA ALA A 99 0.41 5.21 12.65
C ALA A 99 0.03 5.05 14.13
N ASP A 100 -1.12 4.46 14.41
CA ASP A 100 -1.57 4.16 15.76
C ASP A 100 -0.63 3.17 16.47
N PHE A 101 -0.20 2.13 15.74
CA PHE A 101 0.77 1.17 16.25
C PHE A 101 2.12 1.83 16.58
N MET A 102 2.65 2.65 15.67
CA MET A 102 3.90 3.37 15.90
C MET A 102 3.79 4.33 17.08
N THR A 103 2.67 5.05 17.19
CA THR A 103 2.36 5.92 18.33
C THR A 103 2.35 5.15 19.65
N ALA A 104 1.70 4.00 19.68
CA ALA A 104 1.61 3.17 20.88
C ALA A 104 2.96 2.60 21.33
N VAL A 105 3.83 2.25 20.37
CA VAL A 105 5.13 1.63 20.67
C VAL A 105 6.17 2.67 21.08
N THR A 106 6.18 3.84 20.44
CA THR A 106 7.24 4.85 20.68
C THR A 106 6.85 5.91 21.70
N GLY A 107 5.57 6.17 21.87
CA GLY A 107 5.05 7.28 22.67
C GLY A 107 5.02 8.63 21.94
N ASP A 108 5.56 8.70 20.71
CA ASP A 108 5.47 9.87 19.85
C ASP A 108 4.21 9.80 18.99
N THR A 109 3.66 10.97 18.61
CA THR A 109 2.47 11.01 17.76
C THR A 109 2.83 10.86 16.28
N TYR A 110 2.31 9.83 15.66
CA TYR A 110 2.44 9.58 14.21
C TYR A 110 1.09 9.75 13.52
N THR A 111 1.14 10.08 12.24
CA THR A 111 -0.03 10.09 11.34
C THR A 111 0.31 9.30 10.09
N GLN A 112 -0.70 8.76 9.40
CA GLN A 112 -0.48 8.04 8.15
C GLN A 112 0.24 8.91 7.10
N ALA A 113 -0.12 10.18 6.98
CA ALA A 113 0.57 11.12 6.10
C ALA A 113 2.06 11.26 6.47
N GLY A 114 2.38 11.38 7.75
CA GLY A 114 3.77 11.46 8.22
C GLY A 114 4.58 10.19 7.93
N LEU A 115 3.95 9.01 8.02
CA LEU A 115 4.60 7.74 7.66
C LEU A 115 4.83 7.64 6.15
N GLN A 116 3.88 8.11 5.33
CA GLN A 116 4.07 8.19 3.87
C GLN A 116 5.19 9.16 3.48
N GLU A 117 5.29 10.32 4.14
CA GLU A 117 6.42 11.25 3.94
C GLU A 117 7.76 10.61 4.35
N ALA A 118 7.79 9.86 5.45
CA ALA A 118 9.00 9.13 5.86
C ALA A 118 9.40 8.09 4.80
N GLY A 119 8.44 7.31 4.30
CA GLY A 119 8.65 6.35 3.22
C GLY A 119 9.13 7.02 1.93
N GLU A 120 8.59 8.19 1.58
CA GLU A 120 9.03 8.97 0.43
C GLU A 120 10.50 9.41 0.58
N ARG A 121 10.88 9.94 1.73
CA ARG A 121 12.29 10.30 2.01
C ARG A 121 13.22 9.10 1.86
N ILE A 122 12.83 7.92 2.38
CA ILE A 122 13.60 6.68 2.21
C ILE A 122 13.71 6.33 0.71
N THR A 123 12.59 6.41 -0.02
CA THR A 123 12.56 6.17 -1.47
C THR A 123 13.53 7.08 -2.23
N GLN A 124 13.58 8.36 -1.89
CA GLN A 124 14.50 9.33 -2.50
C GLN A 124 15.96 8.99 -2.17
N MET A 125 16.25 8.62 -0.93
CA MET A 125 17.61 8.20 -0.52
C MET A 125 18.09 6.95 -1.26
N LEU A 126 17.19 6.01 -1.54
CA LEU A 126 17.52 4.78 -2.28
C LEU A 126 17.80 5.03 -3.77
N ARG A 127 17.41 6.19 -4.31
CA ARG A 127 17.60 6.58 -5.71
C ARG A 127 18.78 7.51 -5.94
N ALA A 128 19.35 8.06 -4.88
CA ALA A 128 20.51 8.94 -4.93
C ALA A 128 21.82 8.15 -5.06
#